data_655bbf50721ce219be559c0e5ff44914
#
_entry.id   655bbf50721ce219be559c0e5ff44914
#
_cell.length_a   1.000
_cell.length_b   1.000
_cell.length_c   1.000
_cell.angle_alpha   90.00
_cell.angle_beta   90.00
_cell.angle_gamma   90.00
#
_symmetry.space_group_name_H-M   'P 1'
#
loop_
_entity.id
_entity.type
_entity.pdbx_description
1 polymer ?
#
loop_
_entity_poly.entity_id
_entity_poly.type
_entity_poly.pdbx_seq_one_letter_code
_entity_poly.pdbx_strand_id
1 'polypeptide(L)'
;MANINLLPQDDLTNGWNNILPPRTPSSPLTESVSTDWLVVGAGFAGLAAARRLAENRPSDHIMLLEAQALAGAASGRNAGFAIDLPHGRQLQDELSVMPRHTRLGRGGMDYLQAQVDAHHIECNWSLRGQYHGAVSEHGFTSEIEPFAKVLEQLGEPYRLLDRQQLATEIGTSYYHGALYAPGTILMNPAALVRGLGDSLPENVTVYENSPVISVDYGDTITLTTSAGQVRA
;
A
#
# COMPACT_ATOMS: atom_id res chain seq x y z
N MET A 1 -2.06 21.31 22.15
CA MET A 1 -0.82 20.56 21.79
C MET A 1 -1.03 19.08 22.04
N ALA A 2 -0.85 18.23 21.04
CA ALA A 2 -0.86 16.77 21.17
C ALA A 2 0.59 16.26 21.12
N ASN A 3 0.96 15.38 22.06
CA ASN A 3 2.32 14.80 22.15
C ASN A 3 2.30 13.32 21.77
N ILE A 4 3.30 12.88 21.02
CA ILE A 4 3.49 11.51 20.60
C ILE A 4 4.66 10.93 21.39
N ASN A 5 4.38 9.89 22.19
CA ASN A 5 5.36 9.29 23.09
C ASN A 5 5.98 7.98 22.57
N LEU A 6 5.34 7.37 21.57
CA LEU A 6 5.83 6.14 20.95
C LEU A 6 6.15 6.42 19.47
N LEU A 7 7.42 6.30 19.13
CA LEU A 7 7.90 6.47 17.76
C LEU A 7 8.13 5.10 17.12
N PRO A 8 7.91 4.96 15.80
CA PRO A 8 8.23 3.74 15.10
C PRO A 8 9.74 3.47 15.14
N GLN A 9 10.11 2.21 15.31
CA GLN A 9 11.51 1.77 15.28
C GLN A 9 11.68 0.75 14.17
N ASP A 10 12.72 0.92 13.35
CA ASP A 10 13.09 -0.08 12.36
C ASP A 10 13.91 -1.18 13.03
N ASP A 11 13.44 -2.42 12.91
CA ASP A 11 14.13 -3.62 13.40
C ASP A 11 15.07 -4.25 12.37
N LEU A 12 15.21 -3.61 11.19
CA LEU A 12 16.03 -4.05 10.07
C LEU A 12 15.66 -5.44 9.51
N THR A 13 14.46 -5.94 9.82
CA THR A 13 14.01 -7.28 9.38
C THR A 13 13.15 -7.25 8.11
N ASN A 14 12.97 -6.08 7.47
CA ASN A 14 12.19 -5.96 6.25
C ASN A 14 12.87 -6.67 5.07
N GLY A 15 12.44 -7.91 4.78
CA GLY A 15 12.99 -8.72 3.69
C GLY A 15 12.89 -8.04 2.32
N TRP A 16 11.80 -7.30 2.05
CA TRP A 16 11.65 -6.57 0.80
C TRP A 16 12.70 -5.47 0.61
N ASN A 17 13.01 -4.73 1.68
CA ASN A 17 14.07 -3.73 1.66
C ASN A 17 15.46 -4.36 1.51
N ASN A 18 15.68 -5.50 2.19
CA ASN A 18 17.00 -6.14 2.25
C ASN A 18 17.46 -6.74 0.90
N ILE A 19 16.52 -7.04 0.00
CA ILE A 19 16.84 -7.53 -1.36
C ILE A 19 16.98 -6.41 -2.39
N LEU A 20 16.73 -5.15 -2.00
CA LEU A 20 16.87 -3.99 -2.88
C LEU A 20 18.28 -3.38 -2.76
N PRO A 21 18.75 -2.66 -3.79
CA PRO A 21 19.96 -1.87 -3.68
C PRO A 21 19.90 -0.88 -2.51
N PRO A 22 21.03 -0.57 -1.87
CA PRO A 22 21.11 0.49 -0.87
C PRO A 22 20.56 1.82 -1.43
N ARG A 23 19.79 2.54 -0.61
CA ARG A 23 19.29 3.89 -0.93
C ARG A 23 19.75 4.86 0.15
N THR A 24 20.18 6.04 -0.25
CA THR A 24 20.42 7.14 0.68
C THR A 24 19.09 7.82 0.98
N PRO A 25 18.61 7.86 2.24
CA PRO A 25 17.41 8.60 2.60
C PRO A 25 17.56 10.09 2.32
N SER A 26 16.46 10.79 2.09
CA SER A 26 16.41 12.25 2.08
C SER A 26 16.87 12.81 3.43
N SER A 27 17.43 14.02 3.44
CA SER A 27 17.92 14.65 4.66
C SER A 27 16.81 14.80 5.71
N PRO A 28 17.10 14.59 6.99
CA PRO A 28 16.14 14.86 8.04
C PRO A 28 15.89 16.36 8.19
N LEU A 29 14.71 16.72 8.70
CA LEU A 29 14.38 18.09 9.05
C LEU A 29 15.19 18.53 10.29
N THR A 30 16.07 19.53 10.12
CA THR A 30 16.95 20.04 11.18
C THR A 30 16.73 21.52 11.51
N GLU A 31 15.80 22.18 10.82
CA GLU A 31 15.55 23.62 10.96
C GLU A 31 14.05 23.94 11.10
N SER A 32 13.73 25.20 11.31
CA SER A 32 12.36 25.70 11.32
C SER A 32 12.01 26.21 9.93
N VAL A 33 11.01 25.61 9.30
CA VAL A 33 10.58 25.89 7.94
C VAL A 33 9.08 26.17 7.89
N SER A 34 8.61 26.73 6.77
CA SER A 34 7.18 26.88 6.47
C SER A 34 6.85 26.25 5.14
N THR A 35 5.61 25.84 4.98
CA THR A 35 5.08 25.22 3.76
C THR A 35 3.61 25.59 3.62
N ASP A 36 3.05 25.49 2.40
CA ASP A 36 1.63 25.69 2.17
C ASP A 36 0.81 24.45 2.59
N TRP A 37 1.40 23.27 2.40
CA TRP A 37 0.76 21.99 2.74
C TRP A 37 1.76 21.05 3.40
N LEU A 38 1.29 20.37 4.44
CA LEU A 38 2.10 19.40 5.17
C LEU A 38 1.42 18.04 5.21
N VAL A 39 2.14 17.01 4.78
CA VAL A 39 1.73 15.60 4.82
C VAL A 39 2.62 14.87 5.83
N VAL A 40 2.03 14.08 6.71
CA VAL A 40 2.75 13.27 7.70
C VAL A 40 2.62 11.79 7.37
N GLY A 41 3.77 11.15 7.16
CA GLY A 41 3.91 9.74 6.80
C GLY A 41 4.01 9.51 5.29
N ALA A 42 5.11 8.85 4.85
CA ALA A 42 5.38 8.50 3.46
C ALA A 42 4.98 7.04 3.13
N GLY A 43 3.89 6.56 3.70
CA GLY A 43 3.20 5.35 3.24
C GLY A 43 2.39 5.62 1.97
N PHE A 44 1.72 4.60 1.41
CA PHE A 44 0.93 4.74 0.18
C PHE A 44 -0.05 5.91 0.21
N ALA A 45 -0.76 6.10 1.33
CA ALA A 45 -1.73 7.19 1.46
C ALA A 45 -1.08 8.58 1.45
N GLY A 46 0.03 8.75 2.19
CA GLY A 46 0.74 10.03 2.25
C GLY A 46 1.41 10.38 0.93
N LEU A 47 2.05 9.41 0.28
CA LEU A 47 2.65 9.61 -1.04
C LEU A 47 1.60 9.99 -2.10
N ALA A 48 0.44 9.31 -2.10
CA ALA A 48 -0.67 9.64 -2.99
C ALA A 48 -1.23 11.04 -2.70
N ALA A 49 -1.39 11.41 -1.43
CA ALA A 49 -1.86 12.73 -1.02
C ALA A 49 -0.87 13.84 -1.44
N ALA A 50 0.42 13.66 -1.16
CA ALA A 50 1.46 14.63 -1.52
C ALA A 50 1.52 14.84 -3.04
N ARG A 51 1.53 13.75 -3.82
CA ARG A 51 1.51 13.81 -5.30
C ARG A 51 0.27 14.55 -5.80
N ARG A 52 -0.92 14.19 -5.31
CA ARG A 52 -2.16 14.81 -5.79
C ARG A 52 -2.28 16.28 -5.38
N LEU A 53 -1.80 16.66 -4.21
CA LEU A 53 -1.68 18.07 -3.81
C LEU A 53 -0.76 18.83 -4.75
N ALA A 54 0.42 18.28 -5.05
CA ALA A 54 1.40 18.90 -5.93
C ALA A 54 0.85 19.10 -7.36
N GLU A 55 0.17 18.09 -7.90
CA GLU A 55 -0.46 18.17 -9.22
C GLU A 55 -1.58 19.23 -9.29
N ASN A 56 -2.40 19.32 -8.24
CA ASN A 56 -3.53 20.24 -8.17
C ASN A 56 -3.12 21.66 -7.74
N ARG A 57 -1.96 21.84 -7.15
CA ARG A 57 -1.43 23.07 -6.60
C ARG A 57 0.04 23.28 -7.03
N PRO A 58 0.29 23.47 -8.33
CA PRO A 58 1.66 23.51 -8.84
C PRO A 58 2.49 24.70 -8.39
N SER A 59 1.85 25.75 -7.88
CA SER A 59 2.51 26.95 -7.31
C SER A 59 2.78 26.83 -5.81
N ASP A 60 2.14 25.87 -5.12
CA ASP A 60 2.25 25.72 -3.69
C ASP A 60 3.41 24.76 -3.35
N HIS A 61 4.05 24.98 -2.22
CA HIS A 61 5.07 24.08 -1.67
C HIS A 61 4.43 23.05 -0.76
N ILE A 62 4.68 21.77 -1.06
CA ILE A 62 4.20 20.63 -0.27
C ILE A 62 5.39 20.03 0.48
N MET A 63 5.23 19.79 1.76
CA MET A 63 6.22 19.11 2.57
C MET A 63 5.69 17.76 3.04
N LEU A 64 6.53 16.73 2.98
CA LEU A 64 6.22 15.39 3.46
C LEU A 64 7.24 14.99 4.53
N LEU A 65 6.77 14.70 5.75
CA LEU A 65 7.60 14.21 6.85
C LEU A 65 7.38 12.71 7.03
N GLU A 66 8.48 11.95 7.02
CA GLU A 66 8.48 10.51 7.29
C GLU A 66 9.33 10.21 8.54
N ALA A 67 8.79 9.40 9.44
CA ALA A 67 9.45 9.08 10.70
C ALA A 67 10.70 8.22 10.54
N GLN A 68 10.71 7.37 9.52
CA GLN A 68 11.79 6.44 9.17
C GLN A 68 12.32 6.75 7.76
N ALA A 69 13.14 5.86 7.21
CA ALA A 69 13.40 5.88 5.77
C ALA A 69 12.17 5.36 5.00
N LEU A 70 12.02 5.78 3.74
CA LEU A 70 10.96 5.29 2.84
C LEU A 70 10.92 3.76 2.84
N ALA A 71 9.71 3.21 2.88
CA ALA A 71 9.43 1.78 2.96
C ALA A 71 9.82 1.11 4.29
N GLY A 72 10.20 1.85 5.32
CA GLY A 72 10.51 1.31 6.65
C GLY A 72 9.29 0.76 7.41
N ALA A 73 8.08 1.29 7.16
CA ALA A 73 6.85 0.94 7.86
C ALA A 73 5.93 0.01 7.03
N ALA A 74 4.67 -0.14 7.44
CA ALA A 74 3.72 -1.12 6.93
C ALA A 74 3.55 -1.14 5.40
N SER A 75 3.61 0.02 4.73
CA SER A 75 3.50 0.09 3.27
C SER A 75 4.63 -0.63 2.53
N GLY A 76 5.85 -0.69 3.11
CA GLY A 76 6.97 -1.44 2.56
C GLY A 76 7.15 -2.84 3.13
N ARG A 77 6.28 -3.28 4.08
CA ARG A 77 6.40 -4.54 4.82
C ARG A 77 5.24 -5.51 4.61
N ASN A 78 4.25 -5.13 3.81
CA ASN A 78 3.10 -6.00 3.54
C ASN A 78 3.47 -7.19 2.64
N ALA A 79 2.50 -8.07 2.37
CA ALA A 79 2.73 -9.26 1.56
C ALA A 79 2.98 -9.02 0.06
N GLY A 80 2.87 -7.78 -0.41
CA GLY A 80 3.12 -7.41 -1.81
C GLY A 80 1.96 -7.70 -2.75
N PHE A 81 0.74 -7.86 -2.22
CA PHE A 81 -0.47 -8.05 -3.03
C PHE A 81 -1.28 -6.75 -3.14
N ALA A 82 -1.60 -6.36 -4.36
CA ALA A 82 -2.70 -5.44 -4.64
C ALA A 82 -3.89 -6.28 -5.13
N ILE A 83 -4.96 -6.30 -4.33
CA ILE A 83 -6.11 -7.17 -4.51
C ILE A 83 -7.28 -6.32 -4.99
N ASP A 84 -7.88 -6.69 -6.11
CA ASP A 84 -8.98 -5.97 -6.75
C ASP A 84 -10.35 -6.29 -6.16
N LEU A 85 -10.50 -7.50 -5.63
CA LEU A 85 -11.76 -7.99 -5.05
C LEU A 85 -11.75 -7.82 -3.53
N PRO A 86 -12.85 -7.38 -2.92
CA PRO A 86 -13.02 -7.43 -1.47
C PRO A 86 -12.82 -8.86 -0.97
N HIS A 87 -12.12 -9.04 0.13
CA HIS A 87 -11.85 -10.34 0.74
C HIS A 87 -12.10 -10.29 2.24
N GLY A 88 -12.48 -11.45 2.81
CA GLY A 88 -12.75 -11.59 4.24
C GLY A 88 -14.07 -12.30 4.52
N ARG A 89 -14.32 -12.62 5.80
CA ARG A 89 -15.48 -13.41 6.23
C ARG A 89 -16.83 -12.70 6.11
N GLN A 90 -16.87 -11.40 5.91
CA GLN A 90 -18.11 -10.58 5.85
C GLN A 90 -18.70 -10.46 4.44
N LEU A 91 -18.18 -11.21 3.45
CA LEU A 91 -18.58 -11.10 2.05
C LEU A 91 -20.08 -11.36 1.79
N GLN A 92 -20.74 -12.17 2.62
CA GLN A 92 -22.15 -12.52 2.41
C GLN A 92 -23.15 -11.42 2.85
N ASP A 93 -22.73 -10.57 3.80
CA ASP A 93 -23.61 -9.53 4.37
C ASP A 93 -23.54 -8.21 3.56
N GLU A 94 -22.57 -8.08 2.65
CA GLU A 94 -22.23 -6.81 1.98
C GLU A 94 -22.36 -6.84 0.44
N LEU A 95 -23.10 -7.78 -0.13
CA LEU A 95 -23.27 -7.87 -1.60
C LEU A 95 -23.65 -6.55 -2.27
N SER A 96 -24.41 -5.69 -1.59
CA SER A 96 -24.82 -4.39 -2.13
C SER A 96 -23.69 -3.37 -2.25
N VAL A 97 -22.64 -3.47 -1.43
CA VAL A 97 -21.48 -2.53 -1.42
C VAL A 97 -20.29 -3.06 -2.18
N MET A 98 -20.21 -4.37 -2.43
CA MET A 98 -19.08 -5.00 -3.12
C MET A 98 -18.78 -4.41 -4.51
N PRO A 99 -19.76 -4.15 -5.40
CA PRO A 99 -19.47 -3.54 -6.70
C PRO A 99 -18.78 -2.17 -6.59
N ARG A 100 -19.14 -1.40 -5.56
CA ARG A 100 -18.48 -0.11 -5.28
C ARG A 100 -17.05 -0.31 -4.80
N HIS A 101 -16.83 -1.26 -3.89
CA HIS A 101 -15.48 -1.54 -3.37
C HIS A 101 -14.56 -2.08 -4.47
N THR A 102 -15.05 -3.02 -5.29
CA THR A 102 -14.30 -3.56 -6.44
C THR A 102 -13.92 -2.45 -7.43
N ARG A 103 -14.87 -1.56 -7.77
CA ARG A 103 -14.60 -0.43 -8.65
C ARG A 103 -13.55 0.53 -8.07
N LEU A 104 -13.63 0.84 -6.76
CA LEU A 104 -12.63 1.70 -6.10
C LEU A 104 -11.26 1.02 -6.03
N GLY A 105 -11.23 -0.28 -5.69
CA GLY A 105 -10.00 -1.07 -5.66
C GLY A 105 -9.32 -1.10 -7.02
N ARG A 106 -10.05 -1.41 -8.09
CA ARG A 106 -9.52 -1.42 -9.47
C ARG A 106 -9.06 -0.04 -9.91
N GLY A 107 -9.84 1.01 -9.66
CA GLY A 107 -9.42 2.38 -9.95
C GLY A 107 -8.13 2.78 -9.21
N GLY A 108 -7.95 2.32 -7.96
CA GLY A 108 -6.70 2.50 -7.23
C GLY A 108 -5.53 1.72 -7.84
N MET A 109 -5.77 0.49 -8.30
CA MET A 109 -4.75 -0.32 -8.97
C MET A 109 -4.36 0.27 -10.33
N ASP A 110 -5.33 0.72 -11.13
CA ASP A 110 -5.09 1.38 -12.42
C ASP A 110 -4.24 2.66 -12.22
N TYR A 111 -4.56 3.44 -11.19
CA TYR A 111 -3.77 4.62 -10.84
C TYR A 111 -2.33 4.26 -10.44
N LEU A 112 -2.14 3.23 -9.61
CA LEU A 112 -0.80 2.75 -9.23
C LEU A 112 -0.02 2.23 -10.44
N GLN A 113 -0.67 1.45 -11.32
CA GLN A 113 -0.05 0.97 -12.56
C GLN A 113 0.42 2.14 -13.42
N ALA A 114 -0.41 3.16 -13.58
CA ALA A 114 -0.05 4.36 -14.33
C ALA A 114 1.18 5.08 -13.73
N GLN A 115 1.31 5.12 -12.40
CA GLN A 115 2.51 5.67 -11.74
C GLN A 115 3.75 4.79 -11.98
N VAL A 116 3.60 3.47 -11.87
CA VAL A 116 4.68 2.51 -12.12
C VAL A 116 5.23 2.68 -13.55
N ASP A 117 4.33 2.78 -14.54
CA ASP A 117 4.69 2.90 -15.94
C ASP A 117 5.30 4.28 -16.25
N ALA A 118 4.67 5.36 -15.78
CA ALA A 118 5.11 6.74 -16.05
C ALA A 118 6.49 7.04 -15.46
N HIS A 119 6.82 6.45 -14.31
CA HIS A 119 8.06 6.70 -13.59
C HIS A 119 9.05 5.53 -13.65
N HIS A 120 8.75 4.49 -14.45
CA HIS A 120 9.61 3.31 -14.65
C HIS A 120 10.01 2.65 -13.31
N ILE A 121 9.04 2.50 -12.38
CA ILE A 121 9.31 1.95 -11.05
C ILE A 121 9.52 0.43 -11.15
N GLU A 122 10.74 -0.02 -10.91
CA GLU A 122 11.12 -1.44 -10.94
C GLU A 122 10.68 -2.17 -9.65
N CYS A 123 9.40 -2.45 -9.51
CA CYS A 123 8.83 -3.12 -8.34
C CYS A 123 8.36 -4.56 -8.62
N ASN A 124 8.77 -5.17 -9.72
CA ASN A 124 8.31 -6.51 -10.15
C ASN A 124 6.78 -6.61 -10.27
N TRP A 125 6.14 -5.58 -10.79
CA TRP A 125 4.70 -5.53 -11.01
C TRP A 125 4.24 -6.67 -11.90
N SER A 126 3.37 -7.56 -11.37
CA SER A 126 2.99 -8.79 -12.08
C SER A 126 1.55 -9.18 -11.78
N LEU A 127 0.72 -9.21 -12.83
CA LEU A 127 -0.65 -9.75 -12.74
C LEU A 127 -0.60 -11.26 -12.63
N ARG A 128 -0.80 -11.79 -11.43
CA ARG A 128 -0.70 -13.22 -11.10
C ARG A 128 -2.03 -13.84 -10.73
N GLY A 129 -3.00 -13.04 -10.30
CA GLY A 129 -4.16 -13.54 -9.62
C GLY A 129 -3.82 -14.09 -8.23
N GLN A 130 -4.77 -14.75 -7.61
CA GLN A 130 -4.60 -15.36 -6.29
C GLN A 130 -5.37 -16.66 -6.17
N TYR A 131 -4.86 -17.57 -5.35
CA TYR A 131 -5.51 -18.81 -4.98
C TYR A 131 -6.02 -18.73 -3.55
N HIS A 132 -7.30 -19.00 -3.36
CA HIS A 132 -7.91 -19.24 -2.05
C HIS A 132 -7.99 -20.73 -1.84
N GLY A 133 -7.02 -21.31 -1.12
CA GLY A 133 -6.89 -22.75 -0.94
C GLY A 133 -7.56 -23.25 0.32
N ALA A 134 -8.31 -24.37 0.21
CA ALA A 134 -8.82 -25.12 1.34
C ALA A 134 -8.05 -26.44 1.52
N VAL A 135 -7.63 -26.74 2.74
CA VAL A 135 -6.85 -27.95 3.07
C VAL A 135 -7.73 -29.18 3.16
N SER A 136 -9.02 -29.02 3.50
CA SER A 136 -9.99 -30.07 3.70
C SER A 136 -11.24 -29.88 2.84
N GLU A 137 -12.00 -30.97 2.62
CA GLU A 137 -13.32 -30.93 1.98
C GLU A 137 -14.28 -29.99 2.75
N HIS A 138 -14.27 -30.06 4.09
CA HIS A 138 -15.09 -29.17 4.91
C HIS A 138 -14.75 -27.70 4.66
N GLY A 139 -13.47 -27.32 4.65
CA GLY A 139 -13.05 -25.94 4.36
C GLY A 139 -13.42 -25.52 2.94
N PHE A 140 -13.36 -26.43 1.97
CA PHE A 140 -13.75 -26.16 0.59
C PHE A 140 -15.26 -25.85 0.51
N THR A 141 -16.12 -26.68 1.10
CA THR A 141 -17.57 -26.51 1.08
C THR A 141 -18.06 -25.35 1.94
N SER A 142 -17.36 -25.04 3.05
CA SER A 142 -17.79 -23.97 3.99
C SER A 142 -17.27 -22.58 3.65
N GLU A 143 -16.16 -22.46 2.89
CA GLU A 143 -15.54 -21.16 2.61
C GLU A 143 -15.38 -20.89 1.10
N ILE A 144 -14.88 -21.88 0.33
CA ILE A 144 -14.55 -21.68 -1.08
C ILE A 144 -15.82 -21.66 -1.96
N GLU A 145 -16.72 -22.63 -1.80
CA GLU A 145 -17.96 -22.66 -2.58
C GLU A 145 -18.87 -21.45 -2.32
N PRO A 146 -19.08 -20.99 -1.06
CA PRO A 146 -19.82 -19.76 -0.81
C PRO A 146 -19.19 -18.55 -1.46
N PHE A 147 -17.86 -18.43 -1.43
CA PHE A 147 -17.16 -17.33 -2.10
C PHE A 147 -17.33 -17.40 -3.63
N ALA A 148 -17.25 -18.57 -4.22
CA ALA A 148 -17.51 -18.75 -5.65
C ALA A 148 -18.91 -18.27 -6.05
N LYS A 149 -19.93 -18.60 -5.25
CA LYS A 149 -21.33 -18.14 -5.48
C LYS A 149 -21.45 -16.61 -5.40
N VAL A 150 -20.71 -15.97 -4.49
CA VAL A 150 -20.67 -14.50 -4.41
C VAL A 150 -20.05 -13.91 -5.69
N LEU A 151 -18.93 -14.45 -6.16
CA LEU A 151 -18.29 -13.98 -7.39
C LEU A 151 -19.18 -14.17 -8.61
N GLU A 152 -19.88 -15.32 -8.70
CA GLU A 152 -20.87 -15.59 -9.75
C GLU A 152 -22.00 -14.55 -9.77
N GLN A 153 -22.56 -14.23 -8.61
CA GLN A 153 -23.60 -13.19 -8.49
C GLN A 153 -23.12 -11.80 -8.88
N LEU A 154 -21.84 -11.51 -8.66
CA LEU A 154 -21.22 -10.24 -9.04
C LEU A 154 -20.74 -10.21 -10.50
N GLY A 155 -20.80 -11.33 -11.21
CA GLY A 155 -20.26 -11.47 -12.57
C GLY A 155 -18.73 -11.42 -12.62
N GLU A 156 -18.06 -11.75 -11.50
CA GLU A 156 -16.60 -11.73 -11.41
C GLU A 156 -15.99 -13.05 -11.88
N PRO A 157 -14.89 -13.01 -12.64
CA PRO A 157 -14.27 -14.22 -13.15
C PRO A 157 -13.55 -14.99 -12.04
N TYR A 158 -13.76 -16.31 -12.02
CA TYR A 158 -13.05 -17.21 -11.14
C TYR A 158 -12.94 -18.63 -11.76
N ARG A 159 -12.09 -19.49 -11.20
CA ARG A 159 -12.03 -20.92 -11.50
C ARG A 159 -11.98 -21.68 -10.19
N LEU A 160 -12.76 -22.76 -10.09
CA LEU A 160 -12.60 -23.77 -9.05
C LEU A 160 -11.63 -24.81 -9.52
N LEU A 161 -10.69 -25.19 -8.68
CA LEU A 161 -9.62 -26.13 -8.96
C LEU A 161 -9.65 -27.26 -7.94
N ASP A 162 -9.59 -28.49 -8.42
CA ASP A 162 -9.38 -29.65 -7.57
C ASP A 162 -7.90 -29.86 -7.22
N ARG A 163 -7.63 -30.85 -6.38
CA ARG A 163 -6.27 -31.22 -5.94
C ARG A 163 -5.32 -31.50 -7.10
N GLN A 164 -5.78 -32.16 -8.13
CA GLN A 164 -4.95 -32.58 -9.26
C GLN A 164 -4.59 -31.37 -10.13
N GLN A 165 -5.56 -30.51 -10.38
CA GLN A 165 -5.37 -29.24 -11.10
C GLN A 165 -4.38 -28.33 -10.36
N LEU A 166 -4.53 -28.22 -9.02
CA LEU A 166 -3.58 -27.47 -8.19
C LEU A 166 -2.17 -28.04 -8.22
N ALA A 167 -2.03 -29.37 -8.15
CA ALA A 167 -0.72 -30.02 -8.24
C ALA A 167 -0.04 -29.69 -9.59
N THR A 168 -0.80 -29.59 -10.66
CA THR A 168 -0.29 -29.22 -11.98
C THR A 168 0.06 -27.73 -12.08
N GLU A 169 -0.79 -26.83 -11.54
CA GLU A 169 -0.62 -25.39 -11.69
C GLU A 169 0.40 -24.78 -10.72
N ILE A 170 0.41 -25.22 -9.45
CA ILE A 170 1.26 -24.63 -8.39
C ILE A 170 2.21 -25.65 -7.72
N GLY A 171 2.28 -26.89 -8.24
CA GLY A 171 3.26 -27.87 -7.82
C GLY A 171 3.02 -28.50 -6.43
N THR A 172 1.81 -28.41 -5.86
CA THR A 172 1.50 -28.99 -4.55
C THR A 172 0.17 -29.72 -4.52
N SER A 173 0.15 -30.86 -3.85
CA SER A 173 -1.06 -31.66 -3.55
C SER A 173 -1.57 -31.46 -2.11
N TYR A 174 -1.05 -30.45 -1.40
CA TYR A 174 -1.41 -30.18 -0.01
C TYR A 174 -2.86 -29.77 0.17
N TYR A 175 -3.38 -28.96 -0.76
CA TYR A 175 -4.77 -28.47 -0.69
C TYR A 175 -5.75 -29.51 -1.23
N HIS A 176 -6.95 -29.53 -0.65
CA HIS A 176 -8.10 -30.30 -1.16
C HIS A 176 -8.61 -29.70 -2.48
N GLY A 177 -8.70 -28.39 -2.53
CA GLY A 177 -9.11 -27.61 -3.69
C GLY A 177 -8.88 -26.11 -3.45
N ALA A 178 -9.10 -25.29 -4.47
CA ALA A 178 -8.99 -23.84 -4.38
C ALA A 178 -9.94 -23.12 -5.35
N LEU A 179 -10.15 -21.83 -5.07
CA LEU A 179 -10.67 -20.86 -6.02
C LEU A 179 -9.51 -19.98 -6.50
N TYR A 180 -9.37 -19.82 -7.79
CA TYR A 180 -8.47 -18.86 -8.41
C TYR A 180 -9.24 -17.62 -8.90
N ALA A 181 -8.78 -16.42 -8.54
CA ALA A 181 -9.28 -15.14 -9.02
C ALA A 181 -8.14 -14.37 -9.73
N PRO A 182 -8.34 -13.85 -10.98
CA PRO A 182 -7.24 -13.39 -11.83
C PRO A 182 -6.77 -11.95 -11.58
N GLY A 183 -7.53 -11.13 -10.84
CA GLY A 183 -7.31 -9.67 -10.79
C GLY A 183 -6.18 -9.20 -9.86
N THR A 184 -5.57 -10.08 -9.08
CA THR A 184 -4.56 -9.71 -8.08
C THR A 184 -3.17 -9.52 -8.69
N ILE A 185 -2.50 -8.44 -8.29
CA ILE A 185 -1.13 -8.11 -8.65
C ILE A 185 -0.19 -8.47 -7.50
N LEU A 186 0.95 -9.06 -7.85
CA LEU A 186 2.07 -9.30 -6.94
C LEU A 186 3.20 -8.34 -7.29
N MET A 187 3.83 -7.74 -6.28
CA MET A 187 4.92 -6.78 -6.45
C MET A 187 5.86 -6.77 -5.24
N ASN A 188 7.02 -6.12 -5.37
CA ASN A 188 7.83 -5.73 -4.23
C ASN A 188 7.30 -4.39 -3.65
N PRO A 189 6.66 -4.40 -2.48
CA PRO A 189 6.02 -3.20 -1.93
C PRO A 189 7.04 -2.15 -1.46
N ALA A 190 8.23 -2.56 -1.04
CA ALA A 190 9.28 -1.62 -0.66
C ALA A 190 9.84 -0.88 -1.88
N ALA A 191 10.06 -1.59 -3.00
CA ALA A 191 10.46 -0.98 -4.25
C ALA A 191 9.41 0.02 -4.75
N LEU A 192 8.11 -0.36 -4.67
CA LEU A 192 7.02 0.53 -5.06
C LEU A 192 6.99 1.80 -4.21
N VAL A 193 7.07 1.69 -2.87
CA VAL A 193 7.08 2.88 -1.98
C VAL A 193 8.27 3.78 -2.26
N ARG A 194 9.48 3.20 -2.42
CA ARG A 194 10.69 3.97 -2.78
C ARG A 194 10.51 4.69 -4.12
N GLY A 195 10.07 4.00 -5.16
CA GLY A 195 9.86 4.58 -6.48
C GLY A 195 8.79 5.67 -6.50
N LEU A 196 7.68 5.50 -5.79
CA LEU A 196 6.65 6.53 -5.64
C LEU A 196 7.18 7.78 -4.92
N GLY A 197 8.02 7.59 -3.90
CA GLY A 197 8.64 8.70 -3.16
C GLY A 197 9.69 9.44 -4.00
N ASP A 198 10.57 8.70 -4.67
CA ASP A 198 11.64 9.25 -5.50
C ASP A 198 11.12 9.95 -6.78
N SER A 199 9.87 9.68 -7.17
CA SER A 199 9.19 10.27 -8.34
C SER A 199 8.16 11.34 -8.00
N LEU A 200 8.16 11.88 -6.78
CA LEU A 200 7.26 13.00 -6.42
C LEU A 200 7.59 14.24 -7.25
N PRO A 201 6.59 15.10 -7.55
CA PRO A 201 6.80 16.36 -8.25
C PRO A 201 7.80 17.28 -7.53
N GLU A 202 8.46 18.18 -8.29
CA GLU A 202 9.52 19.07 -7.79
C GLU A 202 9.08 20.02 -6.66
N ASN A 203 7.79 20.37 -6.60
CA ASN A 203 7.22 21.19 -5.53
C ASN A 203 6.91 20.43 -4.25
N VAL A 204 7.34 19.13 -4.15
CA VAL A 204 7.27 18.33 -2.92
C VAL A 204 8.67 18.14 -2.34
N THR A 205 8.84 18.58 -1.09
CA THR A 205 10.07 18.30 -0.33
C THR A 205 9.81 17.19 0.67
N VAL A 206 10.63 16.12 0.61
CA VAL A 206 10.56 14.97 1.51
C VAL A 206 11.66 15.04 2.56
N TYR A 207 11.29 14.92 3.83
CA TYR A 207 12.22 14.73 4.95
C TYR A 207 11.99 13.35 5.56
N GLU A 208 12.99 12.50 5.43
CA GLU A 208 13.01 11.18 6.06
C GLU A 208 13.68 11.27 7.45
N ASN A 209 13.51 10.24 8.29
CA ASN A 209 14.03 10.22 9.67
C ASN A 209 13.63 11.46 10.47
N SER A 210 12.41 11.94 10.24
CA SER A 210 11.85 13.17 10.80
C SER A 210 10.52 12.91 11.51
N PRO A 211 10.54 12.10 12.59
CA PRO A 211 9.32 11.74 13.32
C PRO A 211 8.67 12.98 13.93
N VAL A 212 7.39 13.18 13.65
CA VAL A 212 6.58 14.22 14.31
C VAL A 212 6.32 13.79 15.74
N ILE A 213 6.75 14.61 16.71
CA ILE A 213 6.61 14.35 18.15
C ILE A 213 5.51 15.18 18.80
N SER A 214 5.14 16.31 18.20
CA SER A 214 3.98 17.10 18.67
C SER A 214 3.33 17.89 17.55
N VAL A 215 2.03 18.16 17.73
CA VAL A 215 1.23 19.02 16.86
C VAL A 215 0.55 20.08 17.71
N ASP A 216 0.68 21.33 17.32
CA ASP A 216 -0.01 22.47 17.90
C ASP A 216 -1.01 23.05 16.89
N TYR A 217 -2.27 23.09 17.29
CA TYR A 217 -3.40 23.58 16.48
C TYR A 217 -3.74 25.02 16.92
N GLY A 218 -2.87 25.98 16.54
CA GLY A 218 -3.14 27.41 16.73
C GLY A 218 -3.74 28.04 15.45
N ASP A 219 -3.55 29.37 15.31
CA ASP A 219 -3.90 30.09 14.08
C ASP A 219 -3.10 29.57 12.88
N THR A 220 -1.93 29.05 13.14
CA THR A 220 -1.06 28.31 12.23
C THR A 220 -0.77 26.94 12.85
N ILE A 221 -0.90 25.87 12.07
CA ILE A 221 -0.57 24.53 12.53
C ILE A 221 0.95 24.40 12.59
N THR A 222 1.48 24.02 13.75
CA THR A 222 2.93 23.80 13.94
C THR A 222 3.19 22.35 14.32
N LEU A 223 4.04 21.69 13.54
CA LEU A 223 4.52 20.34 13.84
C LEU A 223 5.98 20.41 14.27
N THR A 224 6.31 19.66 15.32
CA THR A 224 7.68 19.58 15.86
C THR A 224 8.22 18.17 15.66
N THR A 225 9.45 18.09 15.19
CA THR A 225 10.27 16.86 15.18
C THR A 225 11.32 16.93 16.28
N SER A 226 12.19 15.94 16.39
CA SER A 226 13.29 15.96 17.37
C SER A 226 14.33 17.07 17.09
N ALA A 227 14.41 17.58 15.85
CA ALA A 227 15.49 18.49 15.42
C ALA A 227 15.00 19.72 14.66
N GLY A 228 13.72 19.81 14.30
CA GLY A 228 13.17 20.92 13.54
C GLY A 228 11.68 21.12 13.73
N GLN A 229 11.13 22.14 13.08
CA GLN A 229 9.69 22.47 13.11
C GLN A 229 9.19 22.81 11.71
N VAL A 230 7.91 22.50 11.46
CA VAL A 230 7.19 22.96 10.26
C VAL A 230 5.96 23.76 10.67
N ARG A 231 5.74 24.89 9.99
CA ARG A 231 4.49 25.67 10.04
C ARG A 231 3.76 25.51 8.72
N ALA A 232 2.47 25.16 8.80
CA ALA A 232 1.59 24.98 7.64
C ALA A 232 0.25 25.69 7.82
#